data_c67b2d73de934496119bc5f8717d304d
#
_entry.id   c67b2d73de934496119bc5f8717d304d
#
_cell.length_a   1.000
_cell.length_b   1.000
_cell.length_c   1.000
_cell.angle_alpha   90.00
_cell.angle_beta   90.00
_cell.angle_gamma   90.00
#
_symmetry.space_group_name_H-M   'P 1'
#
loop_
_entity.id
_entity.type
_entity.pdbx_description
1 polymer ?
#
loop_
_entity_poly.entity_id
_entity_poly.type
_entity_poly.pdbx_seq_one_letter_code
_entity_poly.pdbx_strand_id
1 'polypeptide(L)'
;MRFRTQLKDSKTFSKLTASLSSLGKVCWMRLEYEVIRFTIIPDQGTQVWASIPVGTIFDDTTYELESNSDAINIEVNISVLNRALRSAWGATHAQLRLTKKEKNPLLALTVLASEWTEGNMALATNDDADGFGDDHNSEEAPADTTGDRGPRERQTWITQEIPIKILHESAVEGLHEPHCPDPEVHIILPNLAQLKSISDRFTKLASTDNKNRQPGVMAPDAPGMHSVSFGGAGANTAATALSTNSSPKLELSANMHGSLRLAIATDELRIASVWSDLVNPPLDPAQMTQEEMNQLPSELNRKRAASEGFDFGWAKVRIDGKDWSRVLSIGRLSPKVVACFVNEMALVLYVYLPHNRDEEESCLTYYINSFTT
;
A
#
# COMPACT_ATOMS: atom_id res chain seq x y z
N MET A 1 -14.88 -2.50 25.82
CA MET A 1 -13.79 -2.26 24.85
C MET A 1 -13.45 -0.79 24.85
N ARG A 2 -12.20 -0.47 25.14
CA ARG A 2 -11.64 0.89 25.08
C ARG A 2 -10.30 0.83 24.39
N PHE A 3 -10.06 1.77 23.50
CA PHE A 3 -8.77 1.96 22.86
C PHE A 3 -8.49 3.45 22.71
N ARG A 4 -7.29 3.84 23.11
CA ARG A 4 -6.79 5.22 23.01
C ARG A 4 -5.28 5.20 22.95
N THR A 5 -4.70 6.04 22.08
CA THR A 5 -3.25 6.18 21.95
C THR A 5 -2.90 7.49 21.25
N GLN A 6 -1.68 7.95 21.43
CA GLN A 6 -1.06 9.01 20.63
C GLN A 6 -0.28 8.40 19.46
N LEU A 7 -0.23 9.10 18.35
CA LEU A 7 0.62 8.70 17.22
C LEU A 7 2.05 9.15 17.48
N LYS A 8 3.00 8.21 17.54
CA LYS A 8 4.44 8.47 17.63
C LYS A 8 4.97 8.88 16.24
N ASP A 9 4.62 8.11 15.22
CA ASP A 9 5.02 8.38 13.83
C ASP A 9 3.83 8.35 12.87
N SER A 10 3.15 9.49 12.75
CA SER A 10 2.04 9.68 11.83
C SER A 10 2.45 9.51 10.35
N LYS A 11 3.70 9.81 10.02
CA LYS A 11 4.23 9.73 8.66
C LYS A 11 4.42 8.27 8.22
N THR A 12 5.04 7.44 9.06
CA THR A 12 5.19 6.00 8.80
C THR A 12 3.83 5.32 8.74
N PHE A 13 2.92 5.63 9.68
CA PHE A 13 1.57 5.06 9.66
C PHE A 13 0.78 5.47 8.40
N SER A 14 0.89 6.72 7.96
CA SER A 14 0.25 7.17 6.72
C SER A 14 0.85 6.50 5.47
N LYS A 15 2.17 6.31 5.40
CA LYS A 15 2.81 5.59 4.29
C LYS A 15 2.38 4.12 4.25
N LEU A 16 2.31 3.47 5.43
CA LEU A 16 1.81 2.11 5.56
C LEU A 16 0.39 1.99 5.02
N THR A 17 -0.53 2.81 5.54
CA THR A 17 -1.93 2.78 5.11
C THR A 17 -2.11 3.16 3.64
N ALA A 18 -1.25 4.04 3.09
CA ALA A 18 -1.22 4.35 1.66
C ALA A 18 -0.81 3.14 0.82
N SER A 19 0.19 2.38 1.26
CA SER A 19 0.60 1.13 0.60
C SER A 19 -0.52 0.10 0.64
N LEU A 20 -1.09 -0.15 1.82
CA LEU A 20 -2.19 -1.08 2.00
C LEU A 20 -3.43 -0.71 1.17
N SER A 21 -3.75 0.59 1.07
CA SER A 21 -4.92 1.08 0.32
C SER A 21 -4.82 0.85 -1.19
N SER A 22 -3.62 0.60 -1.71
CA SER A 22 -3.43 0.25 -3.13
C SER A 22 -3.88 -1.17 -3.45
N LEU A 23 -3.96 -2.04 -2.47
CA LEU A 23 -4.25 -3.47 -2.61
C LEU A 23 -5.70 -3.83 -2.29
N GLY A 24 -6.33 -3.14 -1.34
CA GLY A 24 -7.71 -3.39 -0.98
C GLY A 24 -8.40 -2.17 -0.37
N LYS A 25 -9.72 -2.21 -0.33
CA LYS A 25 -10.54 -1.17 0.30
C LYS A 25 -10.75 -1.41 1.78
N VAL A 26 -10.86 -2.68 2.16
CA VAL A 26 -11.14 -3.14 3.51
C VAL A 26 -9.85 -3.70 4.10
N CYS A 27 -9.54 -3.28 5.30
CA CYS A 27 -8.44 -3.82 6.09
C CYS A 27 -8.99 -4.28 7.43
N TRP A 28 -8.58 -5.46 7.86
CA TRP A 28 -8.78 -5.93 9.21
C TRP A 28 -7.58 -5.55 10.05
N MET A 29 -7.85 -4.84 11.11
CA MET A 29 -6.84 -4.39 12.05
C MET A 29 -7.11 -5.03 13.41
N ARG A 30 -6.15 -5.79 13.90
CA ARG A 30 -6.17 -6.40 15.22
C ARG A 30 -5.19 -5.64 16.10
N LEU A 31 -5.73 -5.06 17.17
CA LEU A 31 -4.98 -4.32 18.18
C LEU A 31 -4.71 -5.26 19.34
N GLU A 32 -3.45 -5.49 19.66
CA GLU A 32 -2.95 -6.26 20.80
C GLU A 32 -2.03 -5.37 21.65
N TYR A 33 -1.58 -5.85 22.81
CA TYR A 33 -0.73 -5.04 23.72
C TYR A 33 0.65 -4.72 23.14
N GLU A 34 1.25 -5.64 22.41
CA GLU A 34 2.62 -5.51 21.90
C GLU A 34 2.65 -5.26 20.39
N VAL A 35 1.68 -5.81 19.68
CA VAL A 35 1.68 -5.88 18.22
C VAL A 35 0.36 -5.43 17.64
N ILE A 36 0.42 -4.74 16.50
CA ILE A 36 -0.73 -4.40 15.68
C ILE A 36 -0.64 -5.18 14.39
N ARG A 37 -1.70 -5.90 14.03
CA ARG A 37 -1.76 -6.65 12.79
C ARG A 37 -2.71 -6.02 11.81
N PHE A 38 -2.28 -5.90 10.56
CA PHE A 38 -3.09 -5.42 9.45
C PHE A 38 -3.21 -6.54 8.42
N THR A 39 -4.42 -6.91 8.07
CA THR A 39 -4.68 -7.98 7.12
C THR A 39 -5.58 -7.49 5.99
N ILE A 40 -5.16 -7.72 4.75
CA ILE A 40 -5.96 -7.47 3.56
C ILE A 40 -6.02 -8.76 2.76
N ILE A 41 -7.23 -9.28 2.60
CA ILE A 41 -7.51 -10.46 1.78
C ILE A 41 -8.52 -10.02 0.72
N PRO A 42 -8.07 -9.67 -0.49
CA PRO A 42 -8.97 -9.37 -1.58
C PRO A 42 -9.58 -10.65 -2.15
N ASP A 43 -10.71 -10.55 -2.82
CA ASP A 43 -11.34 -11.70 -3.51
C ASP A 43 -10.40 -12.32 -4.56
N GLN A 44 -9.56 -11.50 -5.17
CA GLN A 44 -8.51 -11.91 -6.10
C GLN A 44 -7.28 -11.02 -5.93
N GLY A 45 -6.10 -11.59 -6.12
CA GLY A 45 -4.84 -10.87 -6.10
C GLY A 45 -4.01 -11.08 -4.83
N THR A 46 -3.23 -10.07 -4.47
CA THR A 46 -2.22 -10.15 -3.41
C THR A 46 -2.83 -10.02 -2.03
N GLN A 47 -2.58 -11.00 -1.17
CA GLN A 47 -2.87 -10.92 0.26
C GLN A 47 -1.73 -10.20 0.99
N VAL A 48 -2.07 -9.48 2.06
CA VAL A 48 -1.09 -8.79 2.90
C VAL A 48 -1.33 -9.11 4.36
N TRP A 49 -0.25 -9.46 5.03
CA TRP A 49 -0.18 -9.72 6.45
C TRP A 49 0.95 -8.86 7.03
N ALA A 50 0.60 -7.88 7.82
CA ALA A 50 1.56 -6.99 8.44
C ALA A 50 1.48 -7.12 9.95
N SER A 51 2.60 -7.36 10.58
CA SER A 51 2.75 -7.39 12.03
C SER A 51 3.74 -6.30 12.42
N ILE A 52 3.29 -5.35 13.22
CA ILE A 52 4.06 -4.15 13.55
C ILE A 52 4.02 -3.95 15.07
N PRO A 53 5.17 -3.85 15.76
CA PRO A 53 5.22 -3.48 17.15
C PRO A 53 4.49 -2.16 17.42
N VAL A 54 3.78 -2.07 18.53
CA VAL A 54 3.01 -0.89 18.91
C VAL A 54 3.87 0.36 18.86
N GLY A 55 5.06 0.32 19.44
CA GLY A 55 6.01 1.45 19.54
C GLY A 55 6.53 1.97 18.19
N THR A 56 6.29 1.27 17.08
CA THR A 56 6.68 1.75 15.73
C THR A 56 5.81 2.92 15.26
N ILE A 57 4.52 2.89 15.56
CA ILE A 57 3.55 3.88 15.08
C ILE A 57 2.81 4.61 16.19
N PHE A 58 2.69 4.00 17.37
CA PHE A 58 2.02 4.54 18.54
C PHE A 58 3.00 4.84 19.66
N ASP A 59 2.60 5.71 20.56
CA ASP A 59 3.34 5.99 21.78
C ASP A 59 2.93 4.99 22.87
N ASP A 60 3.88 4.13 23.25
CA ASP A 60 3.68 3.06 24.23
C ASP A 60 3.18 3.58 25.58
N THR A 61 3.58 4.80 25.96
CA THR A 61 3.20 5.41 27.26
C THR A 61 1.72 5.81 27.31
N THR A 62 1.11 6.03 26.13
CA THR A 62 -0.29 6.46 26.00
C THR A 62 -1.20 5.39 25.43
N TYR A 63 -0.63 4.21 25.13
CA TYR A 63 -1.36 3.10 24.55
C TYR A 63 -2.24 2.41 25.60
N GLU A 64 -3.54 2.66 25.51
CA GLU A 64 -4.55 2.07 26.39
C GLU A 64 -5.42 1.10 25.57
N LEU A 65 -5.40 -0.17 25.94
CA LEU A 65 -6.22 -1.22 25.34
C LEU A 65 -6.99 -1.96 26.41
N GLU A 66 -8.31 -1.94 26.38
CA GLU A 66 -9.18 -2.69 27.28
C GLU A 66 -10.17 -3.52 26.47
N SER A 67 -10.03 -4.84 26.52
CA SER A 67 -10.92 -5.79 25.85
C SER A 67 -11.11 -7.02 26.72
N ASN A 68 -12.19 -7.74 26.51
CA ASN A 68 -12.45 -9.01 27.20
C ASN A 68 -11.60 -10.17 26.65
N SER A 69 -11.03 -10.02 25.45
CA SER A 69 -10.26 -11.04 24.74
C SER A 69 -8.82 -10.61 24.46
N ASP A 70 -8.26 -9.69 25.28
CA ASP A 70 -6.91 -9.15 25.13
C ASP A 70 -6.57 -8.55 23.75
N ALA A 71 -7.55 -8.49 22.87
CA ALA A 71 -7.43 -7.90 21.55
C ALA A 71 -8.71 -7.19 21.13
N ILE A 72 -8.58 -6.21 20.24
CA ILE A 72 -9.71 -5.55 19.55
C ILE A 72 -9.58 -5.76 18.07
N ASN A 73 -10.55 -6.45 17.46
CA ASN A 73 -10.61 -6.69 16.02
C ASN A 73 -11.55 -5.69 15.37
N ILE A 74 -11.06 -4.92 14.41
CA ILE A 74 -11.84 -3.94 13.67
C ILE A 74 -11.67 -4.10 12.17
N GLU A 75 -12.75 -3.87 11.46
CA GLU A 75 -12.75 -3.71 10.00
C GLU A 75 -12.81 -2.21 9.68
N VAL A 76 -11.87 -1.72 8.90
CA VAL A 76 -11.76 -0.30 8.54
C VAL A 76 -11.58 -0.12 7.04
N ASN A 77 -12.20 0.92 6.48
CA ASN A 77 -11.87 1.36 5.13
C ASN A 77 -10.49 2.04 5.14
N ILE A 78 -9.50 1.32 4.63
CA ILE A 78 -8.09 1.76 4.71
C ILE A 78 -7.82 3.07 3.96
N SER A 79 -8.57 3.36 2.89
CA SER A 79 -8.43 4.61 2.15
C SER A 79 -8.94 5.81 2.95
N VAL A 80 -10.00 5.61 3.75
CA VAL A 80 -10.53 6.66 4.63
C VAL A 80 -9.55 6.92 5.78
N LEU A 81 -9.02 5.85 6.39
CA LEU A 81 -8.00 5.95 7.43
C LEU A 81 -6.74 6.67 6.91
N ASN A 82 -6.24 6.29 5.74
CA ASN A 82 -5.08 6.93 5.12
C ASN A 82 -5.32 8.44 4.87
N ARG A 83 -6.50 8.81 4.38
CA ARG A 83 -6.85 10.23 4.17
C ARG A 83 -6.88 11.01 5.47
N ALA A 84 -7.43 10.42 6.53
CA ALA A 84 -7.43 11.03 7.85
C ALA A 84 -6.01 11.20 8.41
N LEU A 85 -5.15 10.18 8.29
CA LEU A 85 -3.76 10.23 8.76
C LEU A 85 -2.90 11.28 8.03
N ARG A 86 -3.22 11.61 6.78
CA ARG A 86 -2.53 12.69 6.07
C ARG A 86 -2.71 14.05 6.72
N SER A 87 -3.83 14.31 7.37
CA SER A 87 -4.05 15.55 8.10
C SER A 87 -3.23 15.64 9.40
N ALA A 88 -2.74 14.51 9.88
CA ALA A 88 -1.85 14.45 11.05
C ALA A 88 -0.37 14.68 10.70
N TRP A 89 -0.03 14.91 9.43
CA TRP A 89 1.34 15.23 9.03
C TRP A 89 1.74 16.60 9.54
N GLY A 90 2.85 16.64 10.29
CA GLY A 90 3.36 17.88 10.87
C GLY A 90 2.57 18.40 12.06
N ALA A 91 1.55 17.68 12.51
CA ALA A 91 0.84 18.03 13.72
C ALA A 91 1.71 17.77 14.96
N THR A 92 1.65 18.68 15.90
CA THR A 92 2.36 18.56 17.18
C THR A 92 1.76 17.48 18.08
N HIS A 93 0.47 17.20 17.91
CA HIS A 93 -0.23 16.19 18.68
C HIS A 93 -1.30 15.52 17.80
N ALA A 94 -1.30 14.20 17.77
CA ALA A 94 -2.32 13.41 17.08
C ALA A 94 -2.72 12.20 17.95
N GLN A 95 -4.00 12.07 18.23
CA GLN A 95 -4.55 11.03 19.09
C GLN A 95 -5.59 10.21 18.33
N LEU A 96 -5.50 8.90 18.47
CA LEU A 96 -6.43 7.93 17.92
C LEU A 96 -7.21 7.27 19.06
N ARG A 97 -8.53 7.21 18.96
CA ARG A 97 -9.38 6.57 19.98
C ARG A 97 -10.58 5.86 19.37
N LEU A 98 -10.96 4.74 20.00
CA LEU A 98 -12.21 4.07 19.70
C LEU A 98 -13.35 4.80 20.41
N THR A 99 -14.41 5.12 19.68
CA THR A 99 -15.60 5.79 20.19
C THR A 99 -16.84 5.25 19.48
N LYS A 100 -18.01 5.69 19.91
CA LYS A 100 -19.26 5.40 19.20
C LYS A 100 -20.13 6.65 19.14
N LYS A 101 -20.84 6.80 18.03
CA LYS A 101 -21.86 7.83 17.86
C LYS A 101 -23.19 7.14 17.62
N GLU A 102 -24.14 7.41 18.49
CA GLU A 102 -25.40 6.67 18.57
C GLU A 102 -25.13 5.17 18.84
N LYS A 103 -25.26 4.31 17.82
CA LYS A 103 -24.97 2.86 17.90
C LYS A 103 -23.77 2.43 17.03
N ASN A 104 -23.20 3.35 16.23
CA ASN A 104 -22.17 3.05 15.28
C ASN A 104 -20.76 3.21 15.89
N PRO A 105 -19.90 2.19 15.84
CA PRO A 105 -18.53 2.32 16.30
C PRO A 105 -17.72 3.17 15.33
N LEU A 106 -16.85 4.01 15.86
CA LEU A 106 -16.01 4.95 15.13
C LEU A 106 -14.60 4.94 15.67
N LEU A 107 -13.65 5.13 14.80
CA LEU A 107 -12.28 5.47 15.15
C LEU A 107 -12.11 6.99 14.99
N ALA A 108 -11.92 7.71 16.09
CA ALA A 108 -11.77 9.16 16.07
C ALA A 108 -10.28 9.52 16.09
N LEU A 109 -9.83 10.25 15.08
CA LEU A 109 -8.51 10.86 14.98
C LEU A 109 -8.63 12.34 15.34
N THR A 110 -8.02 12.76 16.45
CA THR A 110 -7.98 14.14 16.90
C THR A 110 -6.57 14.68 16.71
N VAL A 111 -6.44 15.78 16.00
CA VAL A 111 -5.16 16.38 15.60
C VAL A 111 -5.12 17.82 16.08
N LEU A 112 -4.01 18.23 16.67
CA LEU A 112 -3.71 19.63 16.99
C LEU A 112 -2.95 20.26 15.83
N ALA A 113 -3.62 21.10 15.07
CA ALA A 113 -3.03 21.87 14.00
C ALA A 113 -2.62 23.25 14.54
N SER A 114 -1.37 23.63 14.33
CA SER A 114 -0.88 24.99 14.61
C SER A 114 -0.73 25.73 13.28
N GLU A 115 -1.45 26.83 13.14
CA GLU A 115 -1.30 27.73 12.01
C GLU A 115 -0.62 29.01 12.52
N TRP A 116 0.49 29.37 11.90
CA TRP A 116 1.08 30.68 12.04
C TRP A 116 0.27 31.66 11.18
N THR A 117 -0.53 32.51 11.79
CA THR A 117 -1.08 33.67 11.10
C THR A 117 0.03 34.70 11.01
N GLU A 118 0.55 34.95 9.81
CA GLU A 118 1.35 36.12 9.54
C GLU A 118 0.53 37.35 10.00
N GLY A 119 1.09 38.08 10.95
CA GLY A 119 0.47 39.32 11.43
C GLY A 119 0.18 40.20 10.21
N ASN A 120 -1.00 40.78 10.19
CA ASN A 120 -1.54 41.57 9.10
C ASN A 120 -0.65 42.79 8.80
N MET A 121 0.50 42.59 8.14
CA MET A 121 1.36 43.64 7.58
C MET A 121 0.93 44.07 6.18
N ALA A 122 -0.20 43.57 5.70
CA ALA A 122 -0.66 43.78 4.33
C ALA A 122 -1.87 44.74 4.25
N LEU A 123 -1.90 45.81 5.03
CA LEU A 123 -2.83 46.92 4.76
C LEU A 123 -2.19 48.27 5.16
N ALA A 124 -0.93 48.43 4.77
CA ALA A 124 -0.37 49.73 4.51
C ALA A 124 -0.04 49.80 3.02
N THR A 125 -1.05 49.63 2.20
CA THR A 125 -0.97 50.15 0.84
C THR A 125 -1.01 51.66 0.95
N ASN A 126 0.13 52.24 0.67
CA ASN A 126 0.21 53.63 0.22
C ASN A 126 -0.76 53.82 -0.92
N ASP A 127 -1.89 54.40 -0.65
CA ASP A 127 -2.58 55.14 -1.70
C ASP A 127 -2.18 56.59 -1.49
N ASP A 128 -1.32 56.99 -2.41
CA ASP A 128 -0.88 58.34 -2.61
C ASP A 128 -2.03 59.23 -3.00
N ALA A 129 -1.79 60.44 -2.61
CA ALA A 129 -2.11 61.64 -3.33
C ALA A 129 -3.43 62.33 -3.04
N ASP A 130 -3.15 63.49 -2.67
CA ASP A 130 -3.84 64.73 -2.91
C ASP A 130 -4.91 65.18 -1.90
N GLY A 131 -4.42 66.17 -1.20
CA GLY A 131 -5.13 67.42 -1.26
C GLY A 131 -5.87 67.90 -0.05
N PHE A 132 -5.29 68.91 0.53
CA PHE A 132 -5.96 70.09 1.13
C PHE A 132 -6.75 69.94 2.41
N GLY A 133 -6.17 70.51 3.42
CA GLY A 133 -6.83 71.61 4.19
C GLY A 133 -7.66 71.17 5.38
N ASP A 134 -7.20 71.53 6.46
CA ASP A 134 -7.76 72.51 7.40
C ASP A 134 -7.81 72.02 8.84
N ASP A 135 -7.35 72.94 9.64
CA ASP A 135 -7.36 73.02 11.09
C ASP A 135 -8.64 72.52 11.76
N HIS A 136 -8.52 71.84 12.85
CA HIS A 136 -8.97 72.25 14.21
C HIS A 136 -8.98 71.10 15.21
N ASN A 137 -8.13 71.24 16.19
CA ASN A 137 -8.42 71.15 17.62
C ASN A 137 -9.20 69.92 18.12
N SER A 138 -8.55 69.20 18.93
CA SER A 138 -8.96 68.90 20.31
C SER A 138 -8.68 67.47 20.79
N GLU A 139 -8.13 67.47 21.95
CA GLU A 139 -8.26 66.52 23.06
C GLU A 139 -7.47 65.23 23.01
N GLU A 140 -6.46 65.25 23.85
CA GLU A 140 -5.72 64.11 24.37
C GLU A 140 -6.67 63.00 24.84
N ALA A 141 -6.66 61.89 24.12
CA ALA A 141 -7.03 60.61 24.70
C ALA A 141 -5.78 59.77 24.99
N PRO A 142 -5.71 59.07 26.11
CA PRO A 142 -4.47 58.44 26.58
C PRO A 142 -4.03 57.37 25.59
N ALA A 143 -2.73 57.39 25.30
CA ALA A 143 -2.01 56.42 24.52
C ALA A 143 -2.23 55.03 25.13
N ASP A 144 -3.18 54.28 24.57
CA ASP A 144 -3.34 52.89 24.88
C ASP A 144 -2.33 52.11 24.02
N THR A 145 -1.43 51.49 24.72
CA THR A 145 -0.36 50.63 24.27
C THR A 145 -0.71 49.87 23.02
N THR A 146 -0.13 50.26 21.89
CA THR A 146 0.01 49.39 20.72
C THR A 146 0.91 48.24 21.09
N GLY A 147 0.32 47.26 21.75
CA GLY A 147 0.97 45.99 22.00
C GLY A 147 1.39 45.38 20.67
N ASP A 148 2.67 45.19 20.59
CA ASP A 148 3.36 44.40 19.56
C ASP A 148 2.58 43.09 19.31
N ARG A 149 1.73 43.10 18.27
CA ARG A 149 1.01 41.92 17.82
C ARG A 149 1.92 41.13 16.92
N GLY A 150 2.95 40.53 17.54
CA GLY A 150 3.71 39.48 16.87
C GLY A 150 2.82 38.36 16.34
N PRO A 151 3.34 37.57 15.44
CA PRO A 151 2.59 36.43 14.87
C PRO A 151 2.07 35.55 16.00
N ARG A 152 0.75 35.44 16.09
CA ARG A 152 0.09 34.56 17.10
C ARG A 152 -0.10 33.18 16.52
N GLU A 153 0.48 32.20 17.18
CA GLU A 153 0.19 30.79 16.93
C GLU A 153 -1.27 30.48 17.31
N ARG A 154 -2.06 30.08 16.33
CA ARG A 154 -3.45 29.68 16.54
C ARG A 154 -3.50 28.15 16.55
N GLN A 155 -3.80 27.58 17.68
CA GLN A 155 -3.98 26.14 17.83
C GLN A 155 -5.45 25.77 17.58
N THR A 156 -5.67 24.83 16.66
CA THR A 156 -7.00 24.35 16.31
C THR A 156 -7.06 22.82 16.46
N TRP A 157 -8.05 22.32 17.19
CA TRP A 157 -8.32 20.89 17.29
C TRP A 157 -9.21 20.42 16.17
N ILE A 158 -8.74 19.47 15.39
CA ILE A 158 -9.48 18.86 14.29
C ILE A 158 -9.78 17.41 14.67
N THR A 159 -11.05 17.03 14.74
CA THR A 159 -11.44 15.63 14.98
C THR A 159 -12.09 15.05 13.73
N GLN A 160 -11.56 13.92 13.27
CA GLN A 160 -12.08 13.16 12.15
C GLN A 160 -12.67 11.84 12.63
N GLU A 161 -13.90 11.55 12.23
CA GLU A 161 -14.63 10.34 12.59
C GLU A 161 -14.53 9.33 11.42
N ILE A 162 -13.95 8.17 11.67
CA ILE A 162 -13.75 7.10 10.68
C ILE A 162 -14.69 5.96 11.03
N PRO A 163 -15.68 5.65 10.20
CA PRO A 163 -16.59 4.52 10.43
C PRO A 163 -15.82 3.19 10.40
N ILE A 164 -16.11 2.34 11.36
CA ILE A 164 -15.51 1.01 11.48
C ILE A 164 -16.58 -0.03 11.82
N LYS A 165 -16.22 -1.32 11.68
CA LYS A 165 -16.99 -2.41 12.26
C LYS A 165 -16.11 -3.12 13.28
N ILE A 166 -16.68 -3.43 14.43
CA ILE A 166 -16.04 -4.29 15.41
C ILE A 166 -16.36 -5.72 15.03
N LEU A 167 -15.32 -6.54 14.89
CA LEU A 167 -15.45 -7.95 14.54
C LEU A 167 -15.40 -8.80 15.82
N HIS A 168 -16.29 -9.75 15.90
CA HIS A 168 -16.26 -10.75 16.96
C HIS A 168 -15.06 -11.69 16.73
N GLU A 169 -14.52 -12.24 17.79
CA GLU A 169 -13.35 -13.12 17.73
C GLU A 169 -13.59 -14.32 16.79
N SER A 170 -14.77 -14.93 16.84
CA SER A 170 -15.15 -16.02 15.94
C SER A 170 -15.15 -15.67 14.44
N ALA A 171 -15.28 -14.38 14.11
CA ALA A 171 -15.23 -13.95 12.70
C ALA A 171 -13.79 -13.88 12.14
N VAL A 172 -12.80 -13.84 13.03
CA VAL A 172 -11.37 -13.75 12.66
C VAL A 172 -10.58 -15.00 13.04
N GLU A 173 -11.17 -15.93 13.78
CA GLU A 173 -10.53 -17.17 14.25
C GLU A 173 -10.02 -18.08 13.12
N GLY A 174 -10.69 -18.06 11.96
CA GLY A 174 -10.28 -18.81 10.76
C GLY A 174 -9.27 -18.09 9.85
N LEU A 175 -8.84 -16.90 10.23
CA LEU A 175 -7.90 -16.11 9.44
C LEU A 175 -6.47 -16.40 9.85
N HIS A 176 -5.81 -17.20 9.04
CA HIS A 176 -4.41 -17.54 9.24
C HIS A 176 -3.59 -17.07 8.05
N GLU A 177 -2.36 -16.66 8.33
CA GLU A 177 -1.36 -16.35 7.32
C GLU A 177 -1.16 -17.59 6.42
N PRO A 178 -1.12 -17.43 5.09
CA PRO A 178 -0.94 -18.55 4.19
C PRO A 178 0.34 -19.31 4.50
N HIS A 179 0.24 -20.62 4.63
CA HIS A 179 1.42 -21.45 4.74
C HIS A 179 2.03 -21.64 3.35
N CYS A 180 3.24 -21.14 3.16
CA CYS A 180 4.03 -21.37 1.96
C CYS A 180 5.15 -22.37 2.25
N PRO A 181 5.48 -23.26 1.31
CA PRO A 181 6.70 -24.05 1.39
C PRO A 181 7.96 -23.17 1.44
N ASP A 182 9.08 -23.77 1.85
CA ASP A 182 10.36 -23.08 1.83
C ASP A 182 10.72 -22.64 0.41
N PRO A 183 11.20 -21.39 0.23
CA PRO A 183 11.50 -20.86 -1.08
C PRO A 183 12.75 -21.51 -1.69
N GLU A 184 12.72 -21.74 -3.01
CA GLU A 184 13.89 -22.15 -3.76
C GLU A 184 14.89 -21.02 -4.03
N VAL A 185 14.39 -19.77 -4.05
CA VAL A 185 15.23 -18.59 -4.25
C VAL A 185 14.76 -17.45 -3.35
N HIS A 186 15.71 -16.78 -2.71
CA HIS A 186 15.48 -15.54 -1.98
C HIS A 186 16.48 -14.48 -2.44
N ILE A 187 15.99 -13.28 -2.73
CA ILE A 187 16.81 -12.22 -3.34
C ILE A 187 16.30 -10.84 -2.89
N ILE A 188 17.24 -9.92 -2.65
CA ILE A 188 16.88 -8.52 -2.42
C ILE A 188 16.52 -7.88 -3.76
N LEU A 189 15.31 -7.34 -3.85
CA LEU A 189 14.84 -6.68 -5.08
C LEU A 189 15.68 -5.43 -5.40
N PRO A 190 15.87 -5.13 -6.69
CA PRO A 190 16.53 -3.89 -7.11
C PRO A 190 15.65 -2.68 -6.77
N ASN A 191 16.10 -1.48 -7.12
CA ASN A 191 15.33 -0.26 -6.90
C ASN A 191 13.89 -0.42 -7.38
N LEU A 192 12.93 -0.39 -6.43
CA LEU A 192 11.52 -0.70 -6.70
C LEU A 192 10.85 0.32 -7.63
N ALA A 193 11.30 1.59 -7.63
CA ALA A 193 10.76 2.58 -8.55
C ALA A 193 11.16 2.27 -10.01
N GLN A 194 12.40 1.84 -10.21
CA GLN A 194 12.89 1.40 -11.52
C GLN A 194 12.18 0.12 -11.96
N LEU A 195 12.10 -0.88 -11.08
CA LEU A 195 11.41 -2.13 -11.34
C LEU A 195 9.94 -1.89 -11.73
N LYS A 196 9.25 -0.99 -10.98
CA LYS A 196 7.88 -0.58 -11.29
C LYS A 196 7.77 0.08 -12.65
N SER A 197 8.65 1.02 -12.97
CA SER A 197 8.63 1.72 -14.27
C SER A 197 8.76 0.75 -15.45
N ILE A 198 9.67 -0.22 -15.35
CA ILE A 198 9.87 -1.25 -16.37
C ILE A 198 8.66 -2.18 -16.46
N SER A 199 8.13 -2.63 -15.33
CA SER A 199 6.95 -3.50 -15.28
C SER A 199 5.72 -2.82 -15.91
N ASP A 200 5.48 -1.54 -15.59
CA ASP A 200 4.37 -0.77 -16.14
C ASP A 200 4.50 -0.59 -17.67
N ARG A 201 5.73 -0.41 -18.16
CA ARG A 201 5.99 -0.33 -19.61
C ARG A 201 5.70 -1.65 -20.31
N PHE A 202 6.15 -2.77 -19.75
CA PHE A 202 5.89 -4.10 -20.30
C PHE A 202 4.40 -4.39 -20.35
N THR A 203 3.69 -4.13 -19.24
CA THR A 203 2.24 -4.33 -19.16
C THR A 203 1.47 -3.47 -20.18
N LYS A 204 1.90 -2.22 -20.40
CA LYS A 204 1.29 -1.34 -21.40
C LYS A 204 1.51 -1.84 -22.82
N LEU A 205 2.74 -2.24 -23.18
CA LEU A 205 3.05 -2.77 -24.50
C LEU A 205 2.20 -4.00 -24.82
N ALA A 206 2.15 -4.96 -23.89
CA ALA A 206 1.34 -6.16 -24.09
C ALA A 206 -0.19 -5.89 -24.12
N SER A 207 -0.65 -4.82 -23.45
CA SER A 207 -2.07 -4.42 -23.50
C SER A 207 -2.47 -3.76 -24.81
N THR A 208 -1.51 -3.14 -25.51
CA THR A 208 -1.74 -2.48 -26.82
C THR A 208 -1.96 -3.55 -27.90
N ASP A 209 -1.19 -4.63 -27.87
CA ASP A 209 -1.34 -5.76 -28.80
C ASP A 209 -2.73 -6.38 -28.73
N ASN A 210 -3.26 -6.56 -27.51
CA ASN A 210 -4.60 -7.11 -27.29
C ASN A 210 -5.74 -6.20 -27.80
N LYS A 211 -5.57 -4.89 -27.82
CA LYS A 211 -6.58 -3.97 -28.34
C LYS A 211 -6.68 -3.96 -29.87
N ASN A 212 -5.58 -4.20 -30.55
CA ASN A 212 -5.54 -4.27 -32.01
C ASN A 212 -6.20 -5.56 -32.56
N ARG A 213 -6.48 -6.54 -31.71
CA ARG A 213 -7.14 -7.81 -32.08
C ARG A 213 -8.66 -7.79 -32.00
N GLN A 214 -9.32 -6.73 -31.54
CA GLN A 214 -10.77 -6.62 -31.72
C GLN A 214 -11.05 -6.42 -33.22
N PRO A 215 -11.70 -7.39 -33.91
CA PRO A 215 -12.09 -7.19 -35.30
C PRO A 215 -13.03 -5.99 -35.31
N GLY A 216 -12.60 -4.96 -36.02
CA GLY A 216 -13.45 -3.82 -36.26
C GLY A 216 -14.74 -4.31 -36.90
N VAL A 217 -15.84 -4.17 -36.20
CA VAL A 217 -17.14 -4.21 -36.84
C VAL A 217 -17.19 -2.98 -37.71
N MET A 218 -16.79 -3.17 -38.99
CA MET A 218 -17.07 -2.20 -40.03
C MET A 218 -18.60 -2.09 -40.12
N ALA A 219 -19.11 -0.95 -39.74
CA ALA A 219 -20.46 -0.56 -40.11
C ALA A 219 -20.49 -0.39 -41.64
N PRO A 220 -21.35 -1.09 -42.37
CA PRO A 220 -21.64 -0.72 -43.74
C PRO A 220 -22.66 0.40 -43.73
N ASP A 221 -22.22 1.58 -44.09
CA ASP A 221 -23.11 2.61 -44.64
C ASP A 221 -23.67 2.10 -45.96
N ALA A 222 -24.99 1.82 -45.99
CA ALA A 222 -25.78 1.84 -47.21
C ALA A 222 -27.26 2.05 -46.86
N PRO A 223 -27.95 2.93 -47.59
CA PRO A 223 -29.32 3.30 -47.29
C PRO A 223 -30.34 2.39 -48.01
N GLY A 224 -31.40 2.04 -47.31
CA GLY A 224 -32.72 1.77 -47.84
C GLY A 224 -32.97 0.40 -48.47
N MET A 225 -33.76 -0.44 -47.77
CA MET A 225 -34.95 -1.07 -48.33
C MET A 225 -35.72 -1.84 -47.30
N HIS A 226 -37.03 -1.62 -47.29
CA HIS A 226 -38.04 -2.33 -46.49
C HIS A 226 -38.12 -3.81 -46.85
N SER A 227 -38.18 -4.72 -45.90
CA SER A 227 -38.93 -5.96 -46.06
C SER A 227 -39.27 -6.64 -44.73
N VAL A 228 -40.50 -6.90 -44.66
CA VAL A 228 -41.44 -7.68 -43.85
C VAL A 228 -40.88 -8.82 -42.99
N SER A 229 -41.43 -8.86 -41.79
CA SER A 229 -41.46 -9.90 -40.76
C SER A 229 -41.85 -11.26 -41.29
N PHE A 230 -41.11 -12.31 -40.88
CA PHE A 230 -41.66 -13.65 -40.69
C PHE A 230 -41.04 -14.30 -39.42
N GLY A 231 -41.89 -14.75 -38.55
CA GLY A 231 -41.52 -15.37 -37.29
C GLY A 231 -40.89 -16.74 -37.47
N GLY A 232 -39.93 -17.04 -36.65
CA GLY A 232 -39.34 -18.36 -36.50
C GLY A 232 -38.65 -18.41 -35.12
N ALA A 233 -39.26 -19.19 -34.23
CA ALA A 233 -38.69 -19.51 -32.94
C ALA A 233 -37.42 -20.36 -33.16
N GLY A 234 -36.25 -19.77 -32.87
CA GLY A 234 -34.97 -20.43 -32.86
C GLY A 234 -34.24 -20.06 -31.59
N ALA A 235 -33.99 -21.05 -30.74
CA ALA A 235 -33.23 -20.91 -29.52
C ALA A 235 -31.80 -20.38 -29.84
N ASN A 236 -31.57 -19.12 -29.67
CA ASN A 236 -30.24 -18.55 -29.66
C ASN A 236 -29.61 -18.78 -28.29
N THR A 237 -28.84 -19.82 -28.14
CA THR A 237 -27.76 -19.89 -27.18
C THR A 237 -26.75 -18.84 -27.57
N ALA A 238 -26.97 -17.62 -27.09
CA ALA A 238 -25.93 -16.59 -27.07
C ALA A 238 -24.83 -17.08 -26.15
N ALA A 239 -23.81 -17.70 -26.74
CA ALA A 239 -22.52 -17.83 -26.11
C ALA A 239 -22.02 -16.40 -25.85
N THR A 240 -22.32 -15.88 -24.67
CA THR A 240 -21.68 -14.71 -24.11
C THR A 240 -20.20 -15.07 -24.01
N ALA A 241 -19.42 -14.75 -25.03
CA ALA A 241 -17.99 -14.68 -24.93
C ALA A 241 -17.71 -13.64 -23.83
N LEU A 242 -17.54 -14.12 -22.61
CA LEU A 242 -16.92 -13.35 -21.54
C LEU A 242 -15.52 -12.99 -22.05
N SER A 243 -15.42 -11.84 -22.68
CA SER A 243 -14.16 -11.15 -22.93
C SER A 243 -13.58 -10.84 -21.54
N THR A 244 -12.92 -11.81 -20.95
CA THR A 244 -12.09 -11.59 -19.77
C THR A 244 -10.98 -10.67 -20.21
N ASN A 245 -11.11 -9.37 -19.90
CA ASN A 245 -10.04 -8.39 -19.95
C ASN A 245 -8.96 -8.79 -18.91
N SER A 246 -8.38 -9.96 -19.09
CA SER A 246 -7.27 -10.39 -18.26
C SER A 246 -6.08 -9.47 -18.57
N SER A 247 -5.57 -8.82 -17.55
CA SER A 247 -4.35 -8.04 -17.73
C SER A 247 -3.19 -8.97 -18.12
N PRO A 248 -2.21 -8.47 -18.88
CA PRO A 248 -1.06 -9.28 -19.29
C PRO A 248 -0.34 -9.85 -18.07
N LYS A 249 0.05 -11.13 -18.15
CA LYS A 249 0.80 -11.80 -17.09
C LYS A 249 2.29 -11.54 -17.26
N LEU A 250 2.93 -11.07 -16.20
CA LEU A 250 4.36 -10.91 -16.09
C LEU A 250 4.97 -12.21 -15.54
N GLU A 251 6.07 -12.65 -16.11
CA GLU A 251 6.89 -13.72 -15.56
C GLU A 251 8.07 -13.10 -14.83
N LEU A 252 8.18 -13.37 -13.55
CA LEU A 252 9.33 -13.05 -12.73
C LEU A 252 10.11 -14.33 -12.49
N SER A 253 11.42 -14.29 -12.67
CA SER A 253 12.31 -15.40 -12.41
C SER A 253 13.54 -14.91 -11.67
N ALA A 254 14.02 -15.66 -10.69
CA ALA A 254 15.23 -15.34 -9.96
C ALA A 254 16.07 -16.59 -9.72
N ASN A 255 17.34 -16.39 -9.40
CA ASN A 255 18.25 -17.47 -9.05
C ASN A 255 19.09 -17.13 -7.81
N MET A 256 19.78 -18.12 -7.27
CA MET A 256 20.66 -17.96 -6.10
C MET A 256 22.07 -17.41 -6.46
N HIS A 257 22.23 -16.86 -7.67
CA HIS A 257 23.44 -16.19 -8.15
C HIS A 257 23.24 -14.68 -8.36
N GLY A 258 22.25 -14.09 -7.69
CA GLY A 258 22.01 -12.65 -7.74
C GLY A 258 21.38 -12.15 -9.03
N SER A 259 20.68 -12.99 -9.79
CA SER A 259 20.01 -12.55 -11.00
C SER A 259 18.48 -12.57 -10.85
N LEU A 260 17.86 -11.50 -11.31
CA LEU A 260 16.39 -11.35 -11.40
C LEU A 260 16.02 -11.03 -12.85
N ARG A 261 15.04 -11.73 -13.38
CA ARG A 261 14.52 -11.53 -14.73
C ARG A 261 13.03 -11.19 -14.64
N LEU A 262 12.63 -10.16 -15.35
CA LEU A 262 11.24 -9.80 -15.60
C LEU A 262 10.97 -9.99 -17.09
N ALA A 263 9.96 -10.77 -17.43
CA ALA A 263 9.62 -11.02 -18.82
C ALA A 263 8.10 -10.93 -19.04
N ILE A 264 7.73 -10.62 -20.27
CA ILE A 264 6.37 -10.76 -20.76
C ILE A 264 6.41 -11.41 -22.13
N ALA A 265 5.51 -12.31 -22.36
CA ALA A 265 5.36 -12.96 -23.66
C ALA A 265 3.89 -12.87 -24.10
N THR A 266 3.67 -12.34 -25.29
CA THR A 266 2.44 -12.42 -26.05
C THR A 266 2.72 -13.18 -27.34
N ASP A 267 1.74 -13.44 -28.15
CA ASP A 267 1.96 -14.13 -29.44
C ASP A 267 2.87 -13.32 -30.39
N GLU A 268 2.85 -11.99 -30.27
CA GLU A 268 3.57 -11.08 -31.17
C GLU A 268 4.82 -10.48 -30.54
N LEU A 269 4.88 -10.41 -29.21
CA LEU A 269 5.91 -9.70 -28.48
C LEU A 269 6.51 -10.52 -27.36
N ARG A 270 7.82 -10.61 -27.31
CA ARG A 270 8.58 -11.16 -26.18
C ARG A 270 9.60 -10.13 -25.73
N ILE A 271 9.46 -9.66 -24.50
CA ILE A 271 10.38 -8.69 -23.89
C ILE A 271 10.85 -9.25 -22.57
N ALA A 272 12.13 -9.08 -22.28
CA ALA A 272 12.70 -9.41 -20.99
C ALA A 272 13.70 -8.33 -20.55
N SER A 273 13.79 -8.13 -19.25
CA SER A 273 14.82 -7.33 -18.59
C SER A 273 15.46 -8.19 -17.51
N VAL A 274 16.78 -8.10 -17.39
CA VAL A 274 17.56 -8.87 -16.40
C VAL A 274 18.36 -7.89 -15.56
N TRP A 275 18.35 -8.10 -14.26
CA TRP A 275 19.23 -7.47 -13.28
C TRP A 275 20.19 -8.52 -12.77
N SER A 276 21.45 -8.23 -12.75
CA SER A 276 22.54 -9.05 -12.19
C SER A 276 23.10 -8.38 -10.95
N ASP A 277 23.96 -9.11 -10.27
CA ASP A 277 24.72 -8.64 -9.10
C ASP A 277 23.82 -8.20 -7.92
N LEU A 278 22.62 -8.77 -7.84
CA LEU A 278 21.74 -8.60 -6.70
C LEU A 278 22.17 -9.50 -5.54
N VAL A 279 21.81 -9.11 -4.34
CA VAL A 279 22.19 -9.83 -3.13
C VAL A 279 21.17 -10.92 -2.80
N ASN A 280 21.63 -12.15 -2.62
CA ASN A 280 20.86 -13.19 -1.95
C ASN A 280 21.21 -13.10 -0.45
N PRO A 281 20.26 -12.68 0.42
CA PRO A 281 20.55 -12.52 1.84
C PRO A 281 20.94 -13.87 2.46
N PRO A 282 21.93 -13.93 3.36
CA PRO A 282 22.24 -15.15 4.07
C PRO A 282 21.07 -15.53 4.99
N LEU A 283 20.83 -16.81 5.14
CA LEU A 283 19.93 -17.34 6.16
C LEU A 283 20.60 -17.19 7.53
N ASP A 284 19.82 -16.93 8.56
CA ASP A 284 20.35 -16.75 9.91
C ASP A 284 20.78 -18.10 10.50
N PRO A 285 22.08 -18.33 10.71
CA PRO A 285 22.59 -19.59 11.27
C PRO A 285 22.21 -19.78 12.75
N ALA A 286 21.71 -18.74 13.44
CA ALA A 286 21.33 -18.84 14.83
C ALA A 286 20.05 -19.62 15.07
N GLN A 287 19.22 -19.77 14.02
CA GLN A 287 17.91 -20.42 14.12
C GLN A 287 17.89 -21.86 13.57
N MET A 288 18.93 -22.30 12.86
CA MET A 288 18.96 -23.58 12.18
C MET A 288 20.33 -24.27 12.32
N THR A 289 20.32 -25.59 12.35
CA THR A 289 21.56 -26.37 12.29
C THR A 289 22.17 -26.36 10.88
N GLN A 290 23.46 -26.61 10.77
CA GLN A 290 24.15 -26.66 9.47
C GLN A 290 23.57 -27.75 8.53
N GLU A 291 23.06 -28.83 9.12
CA GLU A 291 22.46 -29.93 8.36
C GLU A 291 21.09 -29.50 7.80
N GLU A 292 20.26 -28.84 8.60
CA GLU A 292 18.98 -28.28 8.17
C GLU A 292 19.17 -27.21 7.08
N MET A 293 20.13 -26.31 7.24
CA MET A 293 20.47 -25.32 6.20
C MET A 293 20.86 -25.98 4.88
N ASN A 294 21.63 -27.07 4.90
CA ASN A 294 22.04 -27.79 3.72
C ASN A 294 20.89 -28.50 2.99
N GLN A 295 19.78 -28.77 3.66
CA GLN A 295 18.59 -29.42 3.13
C GLN A 295 17.57 -28.42 2.57
N LEU A 296 17.75 -27.12 2.83
CA LEU A 296 16.84 -26.10 2.32
C LEU A 296 16.79 -26.10 0.79
N PRO A 297 15.60 -25.92 0.19
CA PRO A 297 15.42 -25.87 -1.25
C PRO A 297 16.34 -24.83 -1.93
N SER A 298 16.55 -23.68 -1.30
CA SER A 298 17.43 -22.63 -1.81
C SER A 298 18.90 -23.05 -1.90
N GLU A 299 19.41 -23.78 -0.90
CA GLU A 299 20.78 -24.28 -0.90
C GLU A 299 20.96 -25.43 -1.90
N LEU A 300 19.95 -26.32 -2.00
CA LEU A 300 19.93 -27.37 -3.00
C LEU A 300 19.92 -26.78 -4.42
N ASN A 301 19.12 -25.75 -4.63
CA ASN A 301 19.04 -25.04 -5.90
C ASN A 301 20.36 -24.35 -6.26
N ARG A 302 21.04 -23.72 -5.29
CA ARG A 302 22.35 -23.12 -5.46
C ARG A 302 23.40 -24.16 -5.87
N LYS A 303 23.42 -25.30 -5.21
CA LYS A 303 24.34 -26.42 -5.52
C LYS A 303 24.10 -26.99 -6.92
N ARG A 304 22.83 -27.16 -7.30
CA ARG A 304 22.43 -27.63 -8.63
C ARG A 304 22.86 -26.66 -9.73
N ALA A 305 22.62 -25.38 -9.57
CA ALA A 305 23.04 -24.37 -10.53
C ALA A 305 24.57 -24.29 -10.69
N ALA A 306 25.32 -24.54 -9.62
CA ALA A 306 26.79 -24.60 -9.68
C ALA A 306 27.30 -25.82 -10.45
N SER A 307 26.55 -26.95 -10.45
CA SER A 307 26.96 -28.19 -11.12
C SER A 307 26.47 -28.30 -12.57
N GLU A 308 25.28 -27.78 -12.87
CA GLU A 308 24.60 -27.96 -14.16
C GLU A 308 24.64 -26.73 -15.06
N GLY A 309 25.14 -25.59 -14.57
CA GLY A 309 25.31 -24.34 -15.31
C GLY A 309 24.27 -23.27 -14.97
N PHE A 310 24.51 -22.03 -15.43
CA PHE A 310 23.71 -20.85 -15.10
C PHE A 310 22.26 -20.88 -15.61
N ASP A 311 21.94 -21.74 -16.55
CA ASP A 311 20.56 -21.90 -17.04
C ASP A 311 19.66 -22.68 -16.09
N PHE A 312 20.26 -23.39 -15.14
CA PHE A 312 19.56 -24.13 -14.09
C PHE A 312 19.43 -23.29 -12.82
N GLY A 313 18.47 -23.64 -11.97
CA GLY A 313 18.30 -23.00 -10.67
C GLY A 313 17.48 -21.70 -10.71
N TRP A 314 16.73 -21.45 -11.78
CA TRP A 314 15.77 -20.36 -11.82
C TRP A 314 14.43 -20.81 -11.21
N ALA A 315 13.97 -20.09 -10.20
CA ALA A 315 12.60 -20.15 -9.74
C ALA A 315 11.77 -19.07 -10.44
N LYS A 316 10.59 -19.41 -10.92
CA LYS A 316 9.72 -18.51 -11.70
C LYS A 316 8.32 -18.45 -11.14
N VAL A 317 7.68 -17.29 -11.27
CA VAL A 317 6.27 -17.06 -10.94
C VAL A 317 5.63 -16.19 -12.01
N ARG A 318 4.35 -16.39 -12.26
CA ARG A 318 3.55 -15.58 -13.18
C ARG A 318 2.55 -14.76 -12.40
N ILE A 319 2.60 -13.44 -12.55
CA ILE A 319 1.82 -12.50 -11.76
C ILE A 319 1.02 -11.59 -12.68
N ASP A 320 -0.14 -11.13 -12.20
CA ASP A 320 -0.89 -10.08 -12.89
C ASP A 320 -0.11 -8.76 -12.89
N GLY A 321 0.05 -8.15 -14.07
CA GLY A 321 0.84 -6.93 -14.21
C GLY A 321 0.30 -5.73 -13.42
N LYS A 322 -1.03 -5.64 -13.27
CA LYS A 322 -1.65 -4.56 -12.47
C LYS A 322 -1.45 -4.79 -10.98
N ASP A 323 -1.60 -6.03 -10.52
CA ASP A 323 -1.36 -6.37 -9.12
C ASP A 323 0.09 -6.16 -8.75
N TRP A 324 1.01 -6.58 -9.61
CA TRP A 324 2.43 -6.33 -9.43
C TRP A 324 2.77 -4.85 -9.30
N SER A 325 2.21 -4.01 -10.17
CA SER A 325 2.37 -2.56 -10.09
C SER A 325 1.87 -1.96 -8.77
N ARG A 326 0.79 -2.49 -8.22
CA ARG A 326 0.26 -2.07 -6.90
C ARG A 326 1.19 -2.50 -5.78
N VAL A 327 1.65 -3.75 -5.82
CA VAL A 327 2.61 -4.27 -4.84
C VAL A 327 3.89 -3.45 -4.85
N LEU A 328 4.46 -3.12 -5.99
CA LEU A 328 5.67 -2.31 -6.09
C LEU A 328 5.52 -0.88 -5.54
N SER A 329 4.31 -0.42 -5.25
CA SER A 329 4.09 0.86 -4.54
C SER A 329 4.63 0.86 -3.10
N ILE A 330 4.91 -0.32 -2.52
CA ILE A 330 5.59 -0.48 -1.23
C ILE A 330 6.99 0.17 -1.19
N GLY A 331 7.63 0.40 -2.33
CA GLY A 331 8.90 1.12 -2.40
C GLY A 331 8.88 2.52 -1.78
N ARG A 332 7.70 3.07 -1.52
CA ARG A 332 7.53 4.31 -0.76
C ARG A 332 7.70 4.11 0.75
N LEU A 333 7.48 2.89 1.22
CA LEU A 333 7.55 2.53 2.63
C LEU A 333 8.96 2.11 3.02
N SER A 334 9.57 1.24 2.23
CA SER A 334 10.94 0.74 2.47
C SER A 334 11.70 0.54 1.18
N PRO A 335 13.00 0.85 1.16
CA PRO A 335 13.87 0.54 0.03
C PRO A 335 14.33 -0.93 0.02
N LYS A 336 14.26 -1.64 1.16
CA LYS A 336 14.73 -3.03 1.29
C LYS A 336 13.55 -3.98 1.27
N VAL A 337 13.46 -4.77 0.22
CA VAL A 337 12.45 -5.82 0.05
C VAL A 337 13.14 -7.11 -0.34
N VAL A 338 12.91 -8.17 0.42
CA VAL A 338 13.36 -9.52 0.11
C VAL A 338 12.24 -10.25 -0.60
N ALA A 339 12.52 -10.78 -1.78
CA ALA A 339 11.60 -11.60 -2.56
C ALA A 339 11.98 -13.08 -2.44
N CYS A 340 11.04 -13.89 -2.00
CA CYS A 340 11.17 -15.33 -1.85
C CYS A 340 10.29 -16.01 -2.90
N PHE A 341 10.92 -16.79 -3.77
CA PHE A 341 10.27 -17.48 -4.87
C PHE A 341 10.02 -18.95 -4.50
N VAL A 342 8.76 -19.32 -4.46
CA VAL A 342 8.32 -20.73 -4.47
C VAL A 342 7.93 -21.05 -5.91
N ASN A 343 8.75 -21.85 -6.57
CA ASN A 343 8.69 -22.03 -8.02
C ASN A 343 7.28 -22.42 -8.49
N GLU A 344 6.76 -21.70 -9.49
CA GLU A 344 5.43 -21.85 -10.11
C GLU A 344 4.24 -21.72 -9.15
N MET A 345 4.46 -21.54 -7.84
CA MET A 345 3.44 -21.52 -6.81
C MET A 345 3.15 -20.13 -6.27
N ALA A 346 4.15 -19.46 -5.71
CA ALA A 346 3.98 -18.18 -5.05
C ALA A 346 5.23 -17.32 -5.03
N LEU A 347 5.01 -16.00 -4.91
CA LEU A 347 6.04 -15.03 -4.57
C LEU A 347 5.68 -14.40 -3.22
N VAL A 348 6.56 -14.55 -2.26
CA VAL A 348 6.42 -13.92 -0.94
C VAL A 348 7.41 -12.76 -0.84
N LEU A 349 6.91 -11.58 -0.47
CA LEU A 349 7.76 -10.41 -0.28
C LEU A 349 7.79 -10.03 1.19
N TYR A 350 9.00 -9.94 1.74
CA TYR A 350 9.25 -9.40 3.08
C TYR A 350 9.74 -7.97 2.96
N VAL A 351 8.98 -7.04 3.53
CA VAL A 351 9.23 -5.60 3.52
C VAL A 351 9.63 -5.17 4.91
N TYR A 352 10.89 -4.85 5.10
CA TYR A 352 11.40 -4.38 6.38
C TYR A 352 11.19 -2.87 6.50
N LEU A 353 10.52 -2.45 7.54
CA LEU A 353 10.35 -1.02 7.81
C LEU A 353 11.68 -0.42 8.29
N PRO A 354 11.98 0.84 7.89
CA PRO A 354 13.14 1.54 8.43
C PRO A 354 12.98 1.73 9.93
N HIS A 355 14.00 1.38 10.67
CA HIS A 355 13.97 1.19 12.11
C HIS A 355 14.99 2.05 12.84
N ASN A 356 14.69 2.47 14.06
CA ASN A 356 15.70 2.95 14.99
C ASN A 356 16.38 1.73 15.65
N ARG A 357 17.69 1.81 15.88
CA ARG A 357 18.62 0.70 16.12
C ARG A 357 18.30 -0.29 17.28
N ASP A 358 17.30 -0.02 18.08
CA ASP A 358 17.07 -0.75 19.36
C ASP A 358 15.68 -1.43 19.47
N GLU A 359 14.87 -1.45 18.41
CA GLU A 359 13.52 -2.03 18.44
C GLU A 359 13.43 -3.26 17.52
N GLU A 360 12.46 -4.14 17.70
CA GLU A 360 12.23 -5.33 16.89
C GLU A 360 11.94 -4.97 15.40
N GLU A 361 12.47 -5.75 14.48
CA GLU A 361 12.26 -5.53 13.05
C GLU A 361 10.78 -5.68 12.68
N SER A 362 10.16 -4.58 12.27
CA SER A 362 8.81 -4.60 11.73
C SER A 362 8.84 -5.13 10.31
N CYS A 363 8.06 -6.16 10.04
CA CYS A 363 7.99 -6.80 8.74
C CYS A 363 6.56 -6.86 8.21
N LEU A 364 6.39 -6.53 6.94
CA LEU A 364 5.16 -6.78 6.20
C LEU A 364 5.38 -7.90 5.20
N THR A 365 4.51 -8.89 5.23
CA THR A 365 4.56 -10.02 4.32
C THR A 365 3.46 -9.90 3.26
N TYR A 366 3.84 -10.03 1.99
CA TYR A 366 2.93 -10.01 0.84
C TYR A 366 2.94 -11.37 0.17
N TYR A 367 1.77 -12.01 0.07
CA TYR A 367 1.60 -13.29 -0.60
C TYR A 367 0.96 -13.09 -1.96
N ILE A 368 1.68 -13.45 -3.00
CA ILE A 368 1.27 -13.31 -4.38
C ILE A 368 1.25 -14.69 -5.01
N ASN A 369 0.06 -15.22 -5.29
CA ASN A 369 -0.07 -16.51 -5.93
C ASN A 369 0.35 -16.43 -7.40
N SER A 370 1.08 -17.44 -7.86
CA SER A 370 1.40 -17.60 -9.27
C SER A 370 0.19 -18.06 -10.05
N PHE A 371 0.00 -17.51 -11.25
CA PHE A 371 -0.97 -18.04 -12.20
C PHE A 371 -0.40 -19.29 -12.86
N THR A 372 -1.14 -20.37 -12.79
CA THR A 372 -0.83 -21.59 -13.56
C THR A 372 -1.01 -21.34 -15.05
N THR A 373 -0.25 -22.01 -15.88
CA THR A 373 -0.33 -22.02 -17.35
C THR A 373 -1.62 -22.63 -17.83
#